data_b82e69fc2c75fa43d3e145819be01e83
#
_entry.id   b82e69fc2c75fa43d3e145819be01e83
#
_cell.length_a   1.000
_cell.length_b   1.000
_cell.length_c   1.000
_cell.angle_alpha   90.00
_cell.angle_beta   90.00
_cell.angle_gamma   90.00
#
_symmetry.space_group_name_H-M   'P 1'
#
loop_
_entity.id
_entity.type
_entity.pdbx_description
1 polymer ?
#
loop_
_entity_poly.entity_id
_entity_poly.type
_entity_poly.pdbx_seq_one_letter_code
_entity_poly.pdbx_strand_id
1 'polypeptide(L)'
;MKVIASSIRKGNIIEQDGKLYVVLSAENIHPGKGTPVSQIEMRRISDGTKVSERYKTTDQVERAYVEDRDFNYLYEDGDGFHFMNNENYDQLLVSKDVVGSQAPYLQENMTVKLSIHEGNAVSIVLPQRVTLEVVETEPVTKGQTASSSYKPAILSNGIRTGVPPHIGTGTRIVVLTEDGSYVERAKD
;
A
#
# COMPACT_ATOMS: atom_id res chain seq x y z
N MET A 1 23.34 -3.31 -5.73
CA MET A 1 24.16 -4.23 -4.90
C MET A 1 23.62 -5.64 -4.99
N LYS A 2 24.45 -6.57 -5.36
CA LYS A 2 24.04 -7.97 -5.46
C LYS A 2 23.88 -8.60 -4.08
N VAL A 3 22.73 -9.22 -3.85
CA VAL A 3 22.40 -9.91 -2.60
C VAL A 3 21.85 -11.30 -2.93
N ILE A 4 21.85 -12.19 -1.95
CA ILE A 4 21.25 -13.51 -2.16
C ILE A 4 19.72 -13.40 -2.09
N ALA A 5 19.03 -14.23 -2.88
CA ALA A 5 17.57 -14.16 -2.99
C ALA A 5 16.85 -14.31 -1.66
N SER A 6 17.40 -15.15 -0.75
CA SER A 6 16.78 -15.35 0.58
C SER A 6 16.79 -14.11 1.47
N SER A 7 17.60 -13.09 1.14
CA SER A 7 17.67 -11.84 1.91
C SER A 7 16.64 -10.81 1.48
N ILE A 8 15.94 -11.05 0.38
CA ILE A 8 14.94 -10.11 -0.16
C ILE A 8 13.73 -10.07 0.76
N ARG A 9 13.18 -8.87 0.96
CA ARG A 9 12.01 -8.63 1.81
C ARG A 9 11.00 -7.75 1.09
N LYS A 10 9.76 -7.78 1.52
CA LYS A 10 8.70 -6.90 1.03
C LYS A 10 9.17 -5.44 1.09
N GLY A 11 8.93 -4.71 0.00
CA GLY A 11 9.30 -3.30 -0.13
C GLY A 11 10.69 -3.08 -0.73
N ASN A 12 11.53 -4.11 -0.85
CA ASN A 12 12.81 -3.98 -1.53
C ASN A 12 12.58 -3.68 -3.02
N ILE A 13 13.54 -3.03 -3.64
CA ILE A 13 13.50 -2.76 -5.08
C ILE A 13 14.55 -3.64 -5.76
N ILE A 14 14.10 -4.42 -6.74
CA ILE A 14 14.96 -5.32 -7.52
C ILE A 14 15.11 -4.75 -8.92
N GLU A 15 16.34 -4.76 -9.44
CA GLU A 15 16.62 -4.48 -10.83
C GLU A 15 16.85 -5.81 -11.57
N GLN A 16 16.06 -6.02 -12.63
CA GLN A 16 16.15 -7.23 -13.44
C GLN A 16 15.92 -6.86 -14.91
N ASP A 17 16.85 -7.23 -15.77
CA ASP A 17 16.78 -6.96 -17.20
C ASP A 17 16.55 -5.47 -17.53
N GLY A 18 17.21 -4.60 -16.75
CA GLY A 18 17.12 -3.14 -16.94
C GLY A 18 15.83 -2.52 -16.43
N LYS A 19 14.99 -3.28 -15.72
CA LYS A 19 13.71 -2.80 -15.20
C LYS A 19 13.69 -2.90 -13.69
N LEU A 20 12.94 -1.99 -13.06
CA LEU A 20 12.80 -1.95 -11.60
C LEU A 20 11.48 -2.59 -11.17
N TYR A 21 11.54 -3.32 -10.08
CA TYR A 21 10.38 -4.02 -9.49
C TYR A 21 10.34 -3.73 -7.99
N VAL A 22 9.13 -3.50 -7.47
CA VAL A 22 8.92 -3.45 -6.02
C VAL A 22 8.45 -4.81 -5.53
N VAL A 23 9.10 -5.33 -4.49
CA VAL A 23 8.75 -6.64 -3.93
C VAL A 23 7.47 -6.53 -3.12
N LEU A 24 6.47 -7.30 -3.51
CA LEU A 24 5.17 -7.37 -2.82
C LEU A 24 5.18 -8.42 -1.72
N SER A 25 5.84 -9.54 -1.96
CA SER A 25 6.02 -10.59 -0.96
C SER A 25 7.27 -11.40 -1.27
N ALA A 26 7.91 -11.92 -0.24
CA ALA A 26 9.07 -12.77 -0.37
C ALA A 26 8.97 -13.88 0.67
N GLU A 27 9.00 -15.12 0.20
CA GLU A 27 8.84 -16.30 1.03
C GLU A 27 9.95 -17.29 0.72
N ASN A 28 10.64 -17.75 1.77
CA ASN A 28 11.67 -18.77 1.63
C ASN A 28 11.06 -20.13 1.99
N ILE A 29 11.08 -21.04 1.01
CA ILE A 29 10.44 -22.35 1.14
C ILE A 29 11.53 -23.41 1.27
N HIS A 30 11.47 -24.19 2.36
CA HIS A 30 12.39 -25.30 2.63
C HIS A 30 11.63 -26.62 2.48
N PRO A 31 11.58 -27.21 1.28
CA PRO A 31 10.90 -28.49 1.11
C PRO A 31 11.63 -29.61 1.85
N GLY A 32 10.91 -30.63 2.31
CA GLY A 32 11.50 -31.78 2.97
C GLY A 32 12.48 -32.54 2.07
N LYS A 33 12.24 -32.48 0.77
CA LYS A 33 13.15 -33.01 -0.26
C LYS A 33 13.35 -31.94 -1.32
N GLY A 34 14.58 -31.68 -1.72
CA GLY A 34 14.90 -30.73 -2.77
C GLY A 34 15.60 -29.50 -2.26
N THR A 35 15.92 -28.62 -3.18
CA THR A 35 16.66 -27.37 -2.90
C THR A 35 15.73 -26.30 -2.32
N PRO A 36 16.14 -25.58 -1.25
CA PRO A 36 15.39 -24.43 -0.78
C PRO A 36 15.24 -23.36 -1.86
N VAL A 37 14.07 -22.75 -1.94
CA VAL A 37 13.77 -21.72 -2.94
C VAL A 37 13.21 -20.47 -2.29
N SER A 38 13.43 -19.34 -2.95
CA SER A 38 12.82 -18.05 -2.58
C SER A 38 11.78 -17.72 -3.64
N GLN A 39 10.52 -17.64 -3.20
CA GLN A 39 9.39 -17.26 -4.05
C GLN A 39 9.17 -15.76 -3.85
N ILE A 40 9.38 -14.97 -4.91
CA ILE A 40 9.28 -13.52 -4.84
C ILE A 40 8.18 -13.06 -5.79
N GLU A 41 7.18 -12.39 -5.23
CA GLU A 41 6.18 -11.69 -6.01
C GLU A 41 6.54 -10.21 -6.03
N MET A 42 6.55 -9.63 -7.21
CA MET A 42 6.96 -8.26 -7.38
C MET A 42 6.15 -7.59 -8.48
N ARG A 43 6.13 -6.26 -8.46
CA ARG A 43 5.41 -5.48 -9.45
C ARG A 43 6.40 -4.60 -10.20
N ARG A 44 6.33 -4.65 -11.53
CA ARG A 44 7.14 -3.76 -12.37
C ARG A 44 6.67 -2.33 -12.15
N ILE A 45 7.61 -1.44 -11.85
CA ILE A 45 7.27 -0.06 -11.51
C ILE A 45 6.77 0.72 -12.73
N SER A 46 7.32 0.43 -13.91
CA SER A 46 6.99 1.18 -15.13
C SER A 46 5.54 1.02 -15.60
N ASP A 47 4.93 -0.14 -15.36
CA ASP A 47 3.57 -0.45 -15.88
C ASP A 47 2.66 -1.16 -14.89
N GLY A 48 3.14 -1.44 -13.68
CA GLY A 48 2.34 -2.12 -12.67
C GLY A 48 2.16 -3.62 -12.84
N THR A 49 2.80 -4.22 -13.85
CA THR A 49 2.66 -5.66 -14.12
C THR A 49 3.21 -6.48 -12.96
N LYS A 50 2.41 -7.42 -12.47
CA LYS A 50 2.84 -8.36 -11.42
C LYS A 50 3.60 -9.51 -12.04
N VAL A 51 4.72 -9.86 -11.42
CA VAL A 51 5.59 -10.95 -11.84
C VAL A 51 5.91 -11.82 -10.63
N SER A 52 5.91 -13.13 -10.81
CA SER A 52 6.30 -14.08 -9.78
C SER A 52 7.56 -14.79 -10.25
N GLU A 53 8.61 -14.72 -9.44
CA GLU A 53 9.89 -15.35 -9.75
C GLU A 53 10.28 -16.31 -8.64
N ARG A 54 10.85 -17.43 -9.05
CA ARG A 54 11.36 -18.44 -8.12
C ARG A 54 12.86 -18.55 -8.30
N TYR A 55 13.59 -18.27 -7.22
CA TYR A 55 15.04 -18.34 -7.20
C TYR A 55 15.50 -19.44 -6.24
N LYS A 56 16.70 -19.98 -6.46
CA LYS A 56 17.37 -20.70 -5.38
C LYS A 56 17.70 -19.68 -4.29
N THR A 57 17.66 -20.08 -3.03
CA THR A 57 17.93 -19.13 -1.91
C THR A 57 19.30 -18.47 -2.01
N THR A 58 20.23 -19.13 -2.67
CA THR A 58 21.62 -18.64 -2.85
C THR A 58 21.84 -17.90 -4.17
N ASP A 59 20.83 -17.81 -5.05
CA ASP A 59 20.95 -17.05 -6.29
C ASP A 59 21.17 -15.58 -5.99
N GLN A 60 21.95 -14.91 -6.81
CA GLN A 60 22.20 -13.48 -6.67
C GLN A 60 21.15 -12.68 -7.41
N VAL A 61 20.60 -11.66 -6.76
CA VAL A 61 19.69 -10.70 -7.36
C VAL A 61 20.22 -9.30 -7.12
N GLU A 62 19.91 -8.37 -8.03
CA GLU A 62 20.36 -6.98 -7.91
C GLU A 62 19.31 -6.20 -7.14
N ARG A 63 19.67 -5.76 -5.92
CA ARG A 63 18.83 -4.88 -5.11
C ARG A 63 19.25 -3.44 -5.34
N ALA A 64 18.33 -2.61 -5.85
CA ALA A 64 18.60 -1.21 -6.09
C ALA A 64 18.63 -0.42 -4.78
N TYR A 65 19.52 0.55 -4.70
CA TYR A 65 19.56 1.46 -3.57
C TYR A 65 18.46 2.50 -3.71
N VAL A 66 17.71 2.72 -2.62
CA VAL A 66 16.67 3.74 -2.55
C VAL A 66 16.84 4.55 -1.27
N GLU A 67 16.40 5.80 -1.31
CA GLU A 67 16.33 6.66 -0.14
C GLU A 67 14.88 6.79 0.28
N ASP A 68 14.57 6.43 1.52
CA ASP A 68 13.24 6.62 2.08
C ASP A 68 13.15 8.01 2.70
N ARG A 69 12.14 8.79 2.30
CA ARG A 69 11.92 10.16 2.79
C ARG A 69 10.45 10.39 3.07
N ASP A 70 10.17 11.24 4.03
CA ASP A 70 8.81 11.63 4.38
C ASP A 70 8.36 12.80 3.52
N PHE A 71 7.19 12.63 2.90
CA PHE A 71 6.56 13.63 2.05
C PHE A 71 5.13 13.85 2.51
N ASN A 72 4.60 15.05 2.27
CA ASN A 72 3.19 15.34 2.46
C ASN A 72 2.48 15.31 1.13
N TYR A 73 1.31 14.68 1.09
CA TYR A 73 0.47 14.66 -0.09
C TYR A 73 -0.17 16.03 -0.30
N LEU A 74 -0.10 16.54 -1.52
CA LEU A 74 -0.69 17.84 -1.90
C LEU A 74 -2.00 17.65 -2.65
N TYR A 75 -1.92 17.12 -3.88
CA TYR A 75 -3.10 16.94 -4.74
C TYR A 75 -2.80 16.02 -5.92
N GLU A 76 -3.87 15.59 -6.59
CA GLU A 76 -3.81 14.81 -7.83
C GLU A 76 -4.23 15.69 -9.00
N ASP A 77 -3.58 15.50 -10.16
CA ASP A 77 -4.00 16.09 -11.42
C ASP A 77 -3.85 15.07 -12.55
N GLY A 78 -3.96 15.52 -13.81
CA GLY A 78 -3.86 14.62 -14.97
C GLY A 78 -2.50 13.95 -15.12
N ASP A 79 -1.44 14.51 -14.55
CA ASP A 79 -0.08 13.98 -14.66
C ASP A 79 0.24 12.96 -13.55
N GLY A 80 -0.46 13.01 -12.44
CA GLY A 80 -0.24 12.10 -11.31
C GLY A 80 -0.49 12.77 -9.97
N PHE A 81 0.27 12.33 -8.97
CA PHE A 81 0.11 12.76 -7.58
C PHE A 81 1.28 13.65 -7.18
N HIS A 82 0.98 14.79 -6.57
CA HIS A 82 1.97 15.77 -6.17
C HIS A 82 2.22 15.70 -4.67
N PHE A 83 3.49 15.64 -4.30
CA PHE A 83 3.93 15.55 -2.91
C PHE A 83 4.99 16.61 -2.62
N MET A 84 5.14 16.97 -1.36
CA MET A 84 6.15 17.92 -0.92
C MET A 84 7.01 17.30 0.16
N ASN A 85 8.33 17.38 -0.02
CA ASN A 85 9.30 16.89 0.96
C ASN A 85 9.18 17.66 2.27
N ASN A 86 9.08 16.96 3.40
CA ASN A 86 8.91 17.60 4.71
C ASN A 86 10.13 18.37 5.20
N GLU A 87 11.31 18.03 4.71
CA GLU A 87 12.55 18.68 5.16
C GLU A 87 12.90 19.92 4.35
N ASN A 88 12.90 19.79 3.01
CA ASN A 88 13.38 20.85 2.11
C ASN A 88 12.27 21.50 1.30
N TYR A 89 11.02 21.05 1.43
CA TYR A 89 9.84 21.57 0.72
C TYR A 89 9.88 21.41 -0.80
N ASP A 90 10.79 20.59 -1.34
CA ASP A 90 10.81 20.28 -2.76
C ASP A 90 9.58 19.49 -3.13
N GLN A 91 9.02 19.80 -4.29
CA GLN A 91 7.86 19.07 -4.80
C GLN A 91 8.30 17.93 -5.71
N LEU A 92 7.56 16.83 -5.65
CA LEU A 92 7.82 15.65 -6.45
C LEU A 92 6.52 15.12 -7.04
N LEU A 93 6.53 14.88 -8.36
CA LEU A 93 5.41 14.25 -9.05
C LEU A 93 5.60 12.73 -9.03
N VAL A 94 4.60 12.02 -8.56
CA VAL A 94 4.62 10.55 -8.47
C VAL A 94 3.58 9.99 -9.44
N SER A 95 3.98 9.01 -10.24
CA SER A 95 3.11 8.43 -11.25
C SER A 95 1.94 7.67 -10.61
N LYS A 96 0.84 7.56 -11.38
CA LYS A 96 -0.34 6.80 -10.95
C LYS A 96 -0.02 5.33 -10.73
N ASP A 97 0.92 4.77 -11.49
CA ASP A 97 1.32 3.37 -11.34
C ASP A 97 2.02 3.10 -10.01
N VAL A 98 2.80 4.05 -9.51
CA VAL A 98 3.50 3.92 -8.22
C VAL A 98 2.49 3.96 -7.07
N VAL A 99 1.56 4.91 -7.09
CA VAL A 99 0.54 5.03 -6.03
C VAL A 99 -0.45 3.87 -6.09
N GLY A 100 -0.89 3.53 -7.31
CA GLY A 100 -1.73 2.35 -7.55
C GLY A 100 -3.03 2.36 -6.74
N SER A 101 -3.36 1.20 -6.18
CA SER A 101 -4.61 0.99 -5.42
C SER A 101 -4.68 1.78 -4.12
N GLN A 102 -3.61 2.40 -3.67
CA GLN A 102 -3.60 3.21 -2.46
C GLN A 102 -4.15 4.62 -2.67
N ALA A 103 -4.34 5.03 -3.94
CA ALA A 103 -4.79 6.39 -4.28
C ALA A 103 -6.03 6.85 -3.51
N PRO A 104 -7.10 6.04 -3.36
CA PRO A 104 -8.30 6.50 -2.66
C PRO A 104 -8.08 6.84 -1.18
N TYR A 105 -7.01 6.37 -0.58
CA TYR A 105 -6.72 6.59 0.84
C TYR A 105 -5.86 7.83 1.08
N LEU A 106 -5.37 8.49 0.04
CA LEU A 106 -4.60 9.72 0.18
C LEU A 106 -5.51 10.86 0.64
N GLN A 107 -5.06 11.60 1.64
CA GLN A 107 -5.75 12.78 2.16
C GLN A 107 -4.80 13.96 2.14
N GLU A 108 -5.33 15.15 1.89
CA GLU A 108 -4.55 16.37 1.87
C GLU A 108 -3.70 16.51 3.14
N ASN A 109 -2.42 16.82 2.96
CA ASN A 109 -1.43 16.95 4.03
C ASN A 109 -1.09 15.64 4.77
N MET A 110 -1.54 14.49 4.27
CA MET A 110 -1.13 13.20 4.82
C MET A 110 0.37 13.00 4.62
N THR A 111 1.06 12.57 5.67
CA THR A 111 2.48 12.21 5.57
C THR A 111 2.61 10.79 5.08
N VAL A 112 3.36 10.61 3.99
CA VAL A 112 3.66 9.30 3.41
C VAL A 112 5.17 9.12 3.35
N LYS A 113 5.61 7.88 3.22
CA LYS A 113 7.01 7.57 2.97
C LYS A 113 7.18 7.22 1.50
N LEU A 114 8.06 7.95 0.81
CA LEU A 114 8.41 7.64 -0.57
C LEU A 114 9.81 7.05 -0.62
N SER A 115 9.99 5.99 -1.40
CA SER A 115 11.31 5.44 -1.70
C SER A 115 11.77 6.05 -3.01
N ILE A 116 12.91 6.72 -2.98
CA ILE A 116 13.44 7.50 -4.10
C ILE A 116 14.65 6.77 -4.69
N HIS A 117 14.59 6.54 -5.99
CA HIS A 117 15.69 5.97 -6.78
C HIS A 117 16.03 6.94 -7.91
N GLU A 118 17.25 7.46 -7.90
CA GLU A 118 17.73 8.42 -8.92
C GLU A 118 16.77 9.58 -9.16
N GLY A 119 16.25 10.14 -8.07
CA GLY A 119 15.36 11.30 -8.11
C GLY A 119 13.89 11.00 -8.36
N ASN A 120 13.52 9.76 -8.61
CA ASN A 120 12.14 9.36 -8.89
C ASN A 120 11.60 8.46 -7.77
N ALA A 121 10.32 8.67 -7.42
CA ALA A 121 9.66 7.78 -6.47
C ALA A 121 9.36 6.45 -7.13
N VAL A 122 9.77 5.37 -6.49
CA VAL A 122 9.54 4.00 -6.99
C VAL A 122 8.58 3.22 -6.12
N SER A 123 8.31 3.67 -4.89
CA SER A 123 7.28 3.08 -4.05
C SER A 123 6.77 4.08 -3.04
N ILE A 124 5.58 3.81 -2.50
CA ILE A 124 4.92 4.66 -1.52
C ILE A 124 4.39 3.80 -0.38
N VAL A 125 4.53 4.28 0.85
CA VAL A 125 3.93 3.67 2.03
C VAL A 125 3.08 4.71 2.73
N LEU A 126 1.78 4.45 2.82
CA LEU A 126 0.83 5.30 3.53
C LEU A 126 0.85 4.95 5.02
N PRO A 127 0.34 5.85 5.90
CA PRO A 127 0.05 5.45 7.27
C PRO A 127 -0.82 4.20 7.27
N GLN A 128 -0.61 3.33 8.23
CA GLN A 128 -1.32 2.06 8.30
C GLN A 128 -2.83 2.24 8.42
N ARG A 129 -3.28 3.32 9.05
CA ARG A 129 -4.68 3.61 9.33
C ARG A 129 -5.04 5.00 8.85
N VAL A 130 -6.31 5.16 8.47
CA VAL A 130 -6.85 6.46 8.06
C VAL A 130 -8.29 6.55 8.55
N THR A 131 -8.73 7.78 8.84
CA THR A 131 -10.10 8.06 9.26
C THR A 131 -10.93 8.50 8.05
N LEU A 132 -12.06 7.84 7.84
CA LEU A 132 -13.00 8.14 6.74
C LEU A 132 -14.41 8.19 7.27
N GLU A 133 -15.27 8.96 6.62
CA GLU A 133 -16.70 9.04 6.94
C GLU A 133 -17.48 7.98 6.18
N VAL A 134 -18.45 7.36 6.85
CA VAL A 134 -19.42 6.47 6.21
C VAL A 134 -20.47 7.36 5.54
N VAL A 135 -20.54 7.33 4.21
CA VAL A 135 -21.48 8.18 3.46
C VAL A 135 -22.75 7.44 3.10
N GLU A 136 -22.72 6.11 3.06
CA GLU A 136 -23.89 5.28 2.76
C GLU A 136 -23.76 3.93 3.45
N THR A 137 -24.80 3.54 4.18
CA THR A 137 -24.93 2.22 4.79
C THR A 137 -26.39 1.96 5.17
N GLU A 138 -26.70 0.72 5.51
CA GLU A 138 -28.03 0.37 6.00
C GLU A 138 -28.30 1.06 7.34
N PRO A 139 -29.57 1.49 7.59
CA PRO A 139 -29.93 2.14 8.84
C PRO A 139 -29.64 1.25 10.05
N VAL A 140 -29.31 1.90 11.17
CA VAL A 140 -29.22 1.21 12.45
C VAL A 140 -30.64 0.87 12.93
N THR A 141 -30.92 -0.41 13.17
CA THR A 141 -32.23 -0.86 13.59
C THR A 141 -32.21 -1.22 15.08
N LYS A 142 -33.07 -0.56 15.86
CA LYS A 142 -33.23 -0.88 17.28
C LYS A 142 -33.80 -2.27 17.45
N GLY A 143 -33.25 -3.04 18.37
CA GLY A 143 -33.75 -4.36 18.71
C GLY A 143 -33.26 -5.49 17.84
N GLN A 144 -32.39 -5.21 16.89
CA GLN A 144 -31.67 -6.30 16.24
C GLN A 144 -30.78 -6.96 17.29
N THR A 145 -31.00 -8.25 17.50
CA THR A 145 -30.07 -9.06 18.24
C THR A 145 -28.71 -8.90 17.57
N ALA A 146 -27.69 -8.72 18.38
CA ALA A 146 -26.33 -8.53 17.92
C ALA A 146 -25.92 -9.68 16.99
N SER A 147 -26.24 -9.54 15.72
CA SER A 147 -25.66 -10.36 14.68
C SER A 147 -24.20 -9.95 14.60
N SER A 148 -23.31 -10.92 14.65
CA SER A 148 -21.87 -10.68 14.46
C SER A 148 -21.52 -10.31 13.03
N SER A 149 -22.50 -10.29 12.13
CA SER A 149 -22.30 -10.02 10.71
C SER A 149 -22.16 -8.52 10.44
N TYR A 150 -21.11 -8.18 9.72
CA TYR A 150 -20.93 -6.81 9.25
C TYR A 150 -21.87 -6.53 8.09
N LYS A 151 -22.24 -5.27 7.93
CA LYS A 151 -23.06 -4.81 6.82
C LYS A 151 -22.23 -3.97 5.85
N PRO A 152 -22.63 -3.89 4.56
CA PRO A 152 -21.91 -3.07 3.59
C PRO A 152 -22.01 -1.58 3.91
N ALA A 153 -20.94 -0.86 3.63
CA ALA A 153 -20.89 0.59 3.75
C ALA A 153 -20.03 1.17 2.64
N ILE A 154 -20.38 2.37 2.20
CA ILE A 154 -19.57 3.16 1.26
C ILE A 154 -18.94 4.30 2.04
N LEU A 155 -17.63 4.46 1.89
CA LEU A 155 -16.85 5.47 2.58
C LEU A 155 -16.70 6.73 1.72
N SER A 156 -16.31 7.83 2.36
CA SER A 156 -16.14 9.14 1.70
C SER A 156 -15.13 9.14 0.55
N ASN A 157 -14.24 8.15 0.50
CA ASN A 157 -13.29 7.97 -0.61
C ASN A 157 -13.83 7.06 -1.73
N GLY A 158 -15.08 6.63 -1.65
CA GLY A 158 -15.72 5.74 -2.64
C GLY A 158 -15.48 4.27 -2.44
N ILE A 159 -14.68 3.88 -1.47
CA ILE A 159 -14.35 2.48 -1.19
C ILE A 159 -15.50 1.82 -0.42
N ARG A 160 -15.79 0.56 -0.75
CA ARG A 160 -16.76 -0.26 -0.02
C ARG A 160 -16.06 -1.08 1.03
N THR A 161 -16.66 -1.17 2.21
CA THR A 161 -16.14 -2.01 3.29
C THR A 161 -17.30 -2.56 4.11
N GLY A 162 -16.99 -3.53 5.00
CA GLY A 162 -17.94 -4.04 5.96
C GLY A 162 -17.79 -3.31 7.28
N VAL A 163 -18.90 -2.91 7.89
CA VAL A 163 -18.92 -2.23 9.19
C VAL A 163 -19.87 -2.95 10.14
N PRO A 164 -19.64 -2.84 11.48
CA PRO A 164 -20.58 -3.39 12.46
C PRO A 164 -21.98 -2.80 12.31
N PRO A 165 -23.04 -3.52 12.73
CA PRO A 165 -24.42 -3.05 12.60
C PRO A 165 -24.72 -1.72 13.26
N HIS A 166 -23.97 -1.33 14.31
CA HIS A 166 -24.21 -0.09 15.05
C HIS A 166 -23.67 1.16 14.37
N ILE A 167 -22.93 1.00 13.28
CA ILE A 167 -22.35 2.12 12.52
C ILE A 167 -23.39 2.67 11.57
N GLY A 168 -23.68 3.97 11.65
CA GLY A 168 -24.63 4.65 10.79
C GLY A 168 -23.96 5.62 9.82
N THR A 169 -24.76 6.10 8.86
CA THR A 169 -24.31 7.14 7.92
C THR A 169 -23.89 8.39 8.70
N GLY A 170 -22.78 9.01 8.29
CA GLY A 170 -22.22 10.18 8.97
C GLY A 170 -21.20 9.85 10.05
N THR A 171 -21.05 8.56 10.40
CA THR A 171 -20.07 8.15 11.40
C THR A 171 -18.66 8.13 10.80
N ARG A 172 -17.71 8.68 11.53
CA ARG A 172 -16.30 8.59 11.14
C ARG A 172 -15.71 7.33 11.73
N ILE A 173 -15.00 6.57 10.90
CA ILE A 173 -14.40 5.30 11.29
C ILE A 173 -12.92 5.28 10.89
N VAL A 174 -12.16 4.45 11.58
CA VAL A 174 -10.76 4.17 11.25
C VAL A 174 -10.71 2.88 10.45
N VAL A 175 -10.05 2.91 9.30
CA VAL A 175 -9.85 1.74 8.44
C VAL A 175 -8.38 1.54 8.13
N LEU A 176 -8.02 0.31 7.74
CA LEU A 176 -6.67 0.02 7.27
C LEU A 176 -6.50 0.53 5.83
N THR A 177 -5.38 1.18 5.55
CA THR A 177 -5.09 1.65 4.20
C THR A 177 -4.71 0.51 3.25
N GLU A 178 -4.39 -0.65 3.77
CA GLU A 178 -4.04 -1.83 2.99
C GLU A 178 -5.23 -2.38 2.21
N ASP A 179 -6.40 -2.45 2.83
CA ASP A 179 -7.57 -3.10 2.25
C ASP A 179 -8.91 -2.40 2.53
N GLY A 180 -8.89 -1.30 3.30
CA GLY A 180 -10.11 -0.58 3.66
C GLY A 180 -10.92 -1.24 4.78
N SER A 181 -10.38 -2.24 5.46
CA SER A 181 -11.13 -2.94 6.50
C SER A 181 -11.32 -2.09 7.75
N TYR A 182 -12.48 -2.24 8.38
CA TYR A 182 -12.87 -1.52 9.58
C TYR A 182 -11.97 -1.90 10.77
N VAL A 183 -11.50 -0.89 11.49
CA VAL A 183 -10.73 -1.08 12.72
C VAL A 183 -11.57 -0.71 13.93
N GLU A 184 -12.02 0.54 13.97
CA GLU A 184 -12.78 1.07 15.11
C GLU A 184 -13.49 2.37 14.70
N ARG A 185 -14.45 2.77 15.54
CA ARG A 185 -15.07 4.09 15.41
C ARG A 185 -14.02 5.15 15.76
N ALA A 186 -13.95 6.21 14.97
CA ALA A 186 -12.98 7.27 15.24
C ALA A 186 -13.29 7.98 16.55
N LYS A 187 -12.25 8.33 17.27
CA LYS A 187 -12.35 9.15 18.46
C LYS A 187 -12.22 10.61 18.04
N ASP A 188 -13.20 11.41 18.33
CA ASP A 188 -13.19 12.84 18.07
C ASP A 188 -12.62 13.61 19.26
#